data_384eab0815b4ea198005395c8095aaa4
#
_entry.id   384eab0815b4ea198005395c8095aaa4
#
_cell.length_a   1.000
_cell.length_b   1.000
_cell.length_c   1.000
_cell.angle_alpha   90.00
_cell.angle_beta   90.00
_cell.angle_gamma   90.00
#
_symmetry.space_group_name_H-M   'P 1'
#
loop_
_entity.id
_entity.type
_entity.pdbx_description
1 polymer ?
#
loop_
_entity_poly.entity_id
_entity_poly.type
_entity_poly.pdbx_seq_one_letter_code
_entity_poly.pdbx_strand_id
1 'polypeptide(L)'
;MKARTKQQTAMTGSKIITTPIGKLTLVASSKGLQQVIFGARKLPISPDVSAKAKSHLKLAERQLREYFAGKRKKFSLNLDISGTEFQESVWYALNKISYGKTISYAQQAKLVRKPKAFRAVGSANGKNPVAIVLPCHRVVASNGTLGGYGGGLAIKRKLLALENSKKG
;
A
#
# COMPACT_ATOMS: atom_id res chain seq x y z
N MET A 1 15.07 -8.02 -9.55
CA MET A 1 14.69 -8.13 -8.12
C MET A 1 15.96 -8.44 -7.33
N LYS A 2 16.47 -7.50 -6.55
CA LYS A 2 17.61 -7.80 -5.67
C LYS A 2 17.12 -8.73 -4.55
N ALA A 3 17.70 -9.92 -4.44
CA ALA A 3 17.43 -10.83 -3.33
C ALA A 3 17.79 -10.13 -2.02
N ARG A 4 16.85 -10.06 -1.07
CA ARG A 4 17.15 -9.57 0.28
C ARG A 4 18.19 -10.50 0.89
N THR A 5 19.29 -9.93 1.36
CA THR A 5 20.29 -10.71 2.09
C THR A 5 19.66 -11.27 3.36
N LYS A 6 20.13 -12.45 3.81
CA LYS A 6 19.66 -13.10 5.05
C LYS A 6 19.67 -12.14 6.26
N GLN A 7 20.61 -11.21 6.31
CA GLN A 7 20.71 -10.19 7.35
C GLN A 7 19.56 -9.17 7.33
N GLN A 8 19.06 -8.80 6.15
CA GLN A 8 17.90 -7.90 6.03
C GLN A 8 16.60 -8.56 6.45
N THR A 9 16.49 -9.88 6.23
CA THR A 9 15.32 -10.66 6.63
C THR A 9 15.29 -10.88 8.16
N ALA A 10 16.47 -10.99 8.80
CA ALA A 10 16.60 -11.26 10.24
C ALA A 10 16.16 -10.10 11.15
N MET A 11 16.03 -8.87 10.61
CA MET A 11 15.66 -7.67 11.39
C MET A 11 14.23 -7.19 11.14
N THR A 12 13.44 -7.92 10.34
CA THR A 12 12.07 -7.58 10.04
C THR A 12 11.12 -8.15 11.06
N GLY A 13 10.10 -7.35 11.42
CA GLY A 13 8.99 -7.79 12.22
C GLY A 13 7.71 -7.85 11.40
N SER A 14 6.73 -8.60 11.89
CA SER A 14 5.40 -8.66 11.29
C SER A 14 4.33 -8.62 12.36
N LYS A 15 3.15 -8.13 11.98
CA LYS A 15 1.97 -8.06 12.84
C LYS A 15 0.72 -8.26 12.02
N ILE A 16 -0.20 -9.08 12.52
CA ILE A 16 -1.53 -9.27 11.94
C ILE A 16 -2.50 -8.37 12.69
N ILE A 17 -3.25 -7.56 11.95
CA ILE A 17 -4.30 -6.69 12.51
C ILE A 17 -5.65 -7.03 11.89
N THR A 18 -6.72 -6.83 12.65
CA THR A 18 -8.10 -6.96 12.17
C THR A 18 -8.64 -5.59 11.78
N THR A 19 -9.24 -5.49 10.60
CA THR A 19 -9.79 -4.25 10.05
C THR A 19 -11.19 -4.48 9.50
N PRO A 20 -11.95 -3.42 9.17
CA PRO A 20 -13.27 -3.57 8.53
C PRO A 20 -13.26 -4.29 7.18
N ILE A 21 -12.11 -4.37 6.53
CA ILE A 21 -11.96 -5.08 5.24
C ILE A 21 -11.35 -6.48 5.38
N GLY A 22 -11.21 -6.97 6.61
CA GLY A 22 -10.57 -8.24 6.93
C GLY A 22 -9.21 -8.07 7.59
N LYS A 23 -8.49 -9.17 7.74
CA LYS A 23 -7.15 -9.15 8.34
C LYS A 23 -6.11 -8.60 7.37
N LEU A 24 -5.17 -7.86 7.90
CA LEU A 24 -3.98 -7.39 7.21
C LEU A 24 -2.73 -7.88 7.93
N THR A 25 -1.71 -8.25 7.19
CA THR A 25 -0.39 -8.55 7.73
C THR A 25 0.56 -7.41 7.39
N LEU A 26 1.10 -6.79 8.40
CA LEU A 26 2.07 -5.69 8.28
C LEU A 26 3.48 -6.25 8.45
N VAL A 27 4.40 -5.79 7.62
CA VAL A 27 5.83 -6.14 7.71
C VAL A 27 6.65 -4.86 7.73
N ALA A 28 7.58 -4.75 8.66
CA ALA A 28 8.46 -3.59 8.76
C ALA A 28 9.89 -4.01 9.10
N SER A 29 10.84 -3.22 8.61
CA SER A 29 12.25 -3.27 8.97
C SER A 29 12.59 -2.13 9.93
N SER A 30 13.86 -2.03 10.30
CA SER A 30 14.37 -0.87 11.06
C SER A 30 14.26 0.46 10.30
N LYS A 31 14.08 0.41 8.98
CA LYS A 31 14.00 1.59 8.10
C LYS A 31 12.57 2.06 7.86
N GLY A 32 11.58 1.18 7.95
CA GLY A 32 10.19 1.54 7.71
C GLY A 32 9.28 0.36 7.37
N LEU A 33 8.06 0.71 7.03
CA LEU A 33 7.05 -0.26 6.58
C LEU A 33 7.45 -0.83 5.21
N GLN A 34 7.43 -2.15 5.11
CA GLN A 34 7.82 -2.87 3.90
C GLN A 34 6.63 -3.45 3.15
N GLN A 35 5.62 -3.95 3.87
CA GLN A 35 4.47 -4.60 3.25
C GLN A 35 3.19 -4.38 4.06
N VAL A 36 2.10 -4.24 3.33
CA VAL A 36 0.72 -4.41 3.81
C VAL A 36 0.10 -5.50 2.95
N ILE A 37 -0.10 -6.67 3.53
CA ILE A 37 -0.57 -7.88 2.84
C ILE A 37 -2.03 -8.13 3.23
N PHE A 38 -2.90 -8.33 2.25
CA PHE A 38 -4.28 -8.74 2.52
C PHE A 38 -4.32 -10.17 3.05
N GLY A 39 -5.05 -10.37 4.14
CA GLY A 39 -5.18 -11.63 4.84
C GLY A 39 -4.18 -11.81 5.99
N ALA A 40 -4.38 -12.88 6.74
CA ALA A 40 -3.49 -13.28 7.82
C ALA A 40 -2.41 -14.19 7.26
N ARG A 41 -1.16 -13.76 7.34
CA ARG A 41 -0.01 -14.57 6.96
C ARG A 41 0.93 -14.76 8.14
N LYS A 42 1.18 -16.01 8.48
CA LYS A 42 2.25 -16.36 9.40
C LYS A 42 3.57 -16.29 8.62
N LEU A 43 4.40 -15.34 9.00
CA LEU A 43 5.73 -15.15 8.44
C LEU A 43 6.77 -15.71 9.42
N PRO A 44 7.95 -16.14 8.94
CA PRO A 44 9.03 -16.54 9.84
C PRO A 44 9.32 -15.39 10.82
N ILE A 45 9.27 -15.69 12.11
CA ILE A 45 9.59 -14.72 13.15
C ILE A 45 11.10 -14.69 13.29
N SER A 46 11.70 -13.52 13.10
CA SER A 46 13.07 -13.31 13.50
C SER A 46 13.14 -13.20 15.03
N PRO A 47 14.01 -13.92 15.71
CA PRO A 47 14.20 -13.72 17.16
C PRO A 47 14.71 -12.32 17.50
N ASP A 48 15.33 -11.63 16.56
CA ASP A 48 15.99 -10.33 16.75
C ASP A 48 15.26 -9.18 16.01
N VAL A 49 13.95 -9.09 16.17
CA VAL A 49 13.19 -7.95 15.63
C VAL A 49 13.64 -6.67 16.30
N SER A 50 14.15 -5.71 15.53
CA SER A 50 14.64 -4.45 16.08
C SER A 50 13.53 -3.64 16.74
N ALA A 51 13.88 -2.83 17.74
CA ALA A 51 12.96 -1.90 18.39
C ALA A 51 12.36 -0.90 17.38
N LYS A 52 13.15 -0.47 16.38
CA LYS A 52 12.68 0.40 15.30
C LYS A 52 11.63 -0.28 14.43
N ALA A 53 11.82 -1.56 14.07
CA ALA A 53 10.82 -2.31 13.30
C ALA A 53 9.51 -2.43 14.07
N LYS A 54 9.56 -2.75 15.36
CA LYS A 54 8.37 -2.78 16.24
C LYS A 54 7.67 -1.43 16.30
N SER A 55 8.43 -0.34 16.39
CA SER A 55 7.91 1.03 16.39
C SER A 55 7.20 1.37 15.08
N HIS A 56 7.78 1.00 13.92
CA HIS A 56 7.15 1.20 12.62
C HIS A 56 5.86 0.39 12.46
N LEU A 57 5.82 -0.85 12.95
CA LEU A 57 4.60 -1.66 12.96
C LEU A 57 3.49 -1.03 13.81
N LYS A 58 3.82 -0.57 14.99
CA LYS A 58 2.88 0.08 15.92
C LYS A 58 2.32 1.37 15.32
N LEU A 59 3.15 2.18 14.70
CA LEU A 59 2.73 3.40 14.04
C LEU A 59 1.83 3.12 12.83
N ALA A 60 2.19 2.14 11.99
CA ALA A 60 1.39 1.73 10.84
C ALA A 60 0.02 1.22 11.27
N GLU A 61 -0.05 0.37 12.30
CA GLU A 61 -1.32 -0.10 12.85
C GLU A 61 -2.19 1.06 13.32
N ARG A 62 -1.63 1.98 14.09
CA ARG A 62 -2.37 3.16 14.59
C ARG A 62 -2.94 3.98 13.43
N GLN A 63 -2.14 4.30 12.44
CA GLN A 63 -2.58 5.11 11.31
C GLN A 63 -3.60 4.39 10.43
N LEU A 64 -3.48 3.08 10.23
CA LEU A 64 -4.49 2.29 9.53
C LEU A 64 -5.82 2.26 10.29
N ARG A 65 -5.79 2.12 11.61
CA ARG A 65 -7.02 2.19 12.44
C ARG A 65 -7.68 3.57 12.36
N GLU A 66 -6.90 4.63 12.39
CA GLU A 66 -7.40 6.01 12.20
C GLU A 66 -8.00 6.19 10.79
N TYR A 67 -7.38 5.63 9.77
CA TYR A 67 -7.88 5.65 8.39
C TYR A 67 -9.25 4.95 8.30
N PHE A 68 -9.37 3.73 8.80
CA PHE A 68 -10.64 2.99 8.78
C PHE A 68 -11.73 3.64 9.65
N ALA A 69 -11.35 4.37 10.67
CA ALA A 69 -12.28 5.16 11.49
C ALA A 69 -12.70 6.49 10.82
N GLY A 70 -12.16 6.80 9.64
CA GLY A 70 -12.43 8.06 8.94
C GLY A 70 -11.75 9.29 9.54
N LYS A 71 -10.80 9.07 10.45
CA LYS A 71 -10.08 10.14 11.17
C LYS A 71 -8.76 10.54 10.51
N ARG A 72 -8.27 9.76 9.56
CA ARG A 72 -7.02 10.00 8.86
C ARG A 72 -7.22 9.92 7.36
N LYS A 73 -6.76 10.94 6.64
CA LYS A 73 -6.83 11.02 5.17
C LYS A 73 -5.47 10.85 4.50
N LYS A 74 -4.39 11.02 5.23
CA LYS A 74 -3.02 10.95 4.73
C LYS A 74 -2.12 10.18 5.70
N PHE A 75 -1.32 9.27 5.18
CA PHE A 75 -0.35 8.53 5.98
C PHE A 75 0.97 9.28 6.12
N SER A 76 1.58 9.21 7.29
CA SER A 76 2.90 9.75 7.62
C SER A 76 3.78 8.61 8.13
N LEU A 77 4.21 7.74 7.23
CA LEU A 77 4.99 6.53 7.54
C LEU A 77 6.29 6.53 6.75
N ASN A 78 7.37 6.13 7.40
CA ASN A 78 8.58 5.78 6.69
C ASN A 78 8.35 4.46 5.94
N LEU A 79 8.70 4.42 4.67
CA LEU A 79 8.57 3.25 3.83
C LEU A 79 9.95 2.68 3.50
N ASP A 80 10.09 1.38 3.60
CA ASP A 80 11.28 0.63 3.17
C ASP A 80 10.87 -0.35 2.08
N ILE A 81 10.50 0.20 0.94
CA ILE A 81 10.04 -0.54 -0.23
C ILE A 81 11.07 -0.48 -1.34
N SER A 82 11.12 -1.51 -2.16
CA SER A 82 12.00 -1.56 -3.32
C SER A 82 11.34 -2.28 -4.49
N GLY A 83 11.61 -1.79 -5.67
CA GLY A 83 11.16 -2.35 -6.93
C GLY A 83 12.08 -1.88 -8.05
N THR A 84 11.64 -2.04 -9.28
CA THR A 84 12.32 -1.41 -10.42
C THR A 84 12.12 0.11 -10.34
N GLU A 85 12.97 0.86 -11.01
CA GLU A 85 12.82 2.32 -11.09
C GLU A 85 11.42 2.74 -11.57
N PHE A 86 10.90 2.04 -12.56
CA PHE A 86 9.54 2.27 -13.06
C PHE A 86 8.48 1.97 -12.00
N GLN A 87 8.57 0.81 -11.32
CA GLN A 87 7.63 0.45 -10.26
C GLN A 87 7.61 1.48 -9.14
N GLU A 88 8.78 1.88 -8.67
CA GLU A 88 8.89 2.89 -7.60
C GLU A 88 8.29 4.23 -8.04
N SER A 89 8.54 4.67 -9.26
CA SER A 89 7.94 5.90 -9.80
C SER A 89 6.41 5.84 -9.83
N VAL A 90 5.85 4.69 -10.22
CA VAL A 90 4.40 4.44 -10.24
C VAL A 90 3.82 4.46 -8.83
N TRP A 91 4.47 3.77 -7.89
CA TRP A 91 3.98 3.69 -6.51
C TRP A 91 4.02 5.05 -5.80
N TYR A 92 5.12 5.79 -5.90
CA TYR A 92 5.22 7.11 -5.27
C TYR A 92 4.31 8.16 -5.92
N ALA A 93 3.97 8.02 -7.20
CA ALA A 93 2.99 8.89 -7.87
C ALA A 93 1.58 8.77 -7.26
N LEU A 94 1.26 7.63 -6.62
CA LEU A 94 -0.02 7.44 -5.93
C LEU A 94 -0.25 8.47 -4.81
N ASN A 95 0.81 8.97 -4.20
CA ASN A 95 0.70 10.02 -3.17
C ASN A 95 0.10 11.34 -3.68
N LYS A 96 0.07 11.55 -4.99
CA LYS A 96 -0.53 12.73 -5.62
C LYS A 96 -2.05 12.64 -5.73
N ILE A 97 -2.64 11.48 -5.48
CA ILE A 97 -4.08 11.26 -5.56
C ILE A 97 -4.68 11.53 -4.18
N SER A 98 -5.44 12.61 -4.06
CA SER A 98 -6.06 13.00 -2.82
C SER A 98 -7.12 12.00 -2.33
N TYR A 99 -7.30 11.92 -1.03
CA TYR A 99 -8.35 11.15 -0.39
C TYR A 99 -9.73 11.47 -1.00
N GLY A 100 -10.51 10.45 -1.30
CA GLY A 100 -11.83 10.60 -1.91
C GLY A 100 -11.82 10.95 -3.40
N LYS A 101 -10.66 10.97 -4.04
CA LYS A 101 -10.50 11.20 -5.48
C LYS A 101 -10.02 9.94 -6.18
N THR A 102 -10.34 9.84 -7.45
CA THR A 102 -9.85 8.77 -8.33
C THR A 102 -9.24 9.36 -9.58
N ILE A 103 -8.28 8.63 -10.14
CA ILE A 103 -7.73 8.92 -11.47
C ILE A 103 -7.73 7.63 -12.31
N SER A 104 -7.62 7.79 -13.63
CA SER A 104 -7.47 6.64 -14.52
C SER A 104 -6.01 6.15 -14.58
N TYR A 105 -5.81 4.91 -15.04
CA TYR A 105 -4.48 4.39 -15.33
C TYR A 105 -3.73 5.27 -16.35
N ALA A 106 -4.44 5.80 -17.35
CA ALA A 106 -3.87 6.72 -18.33
C ALA A 106 -3.40 8.04 -17.66
N GLN A 107 -4.17 8.57 -16.74
CA GLN A 107 -3.78 9.77 -15.98
C GLN A 107 -2.56 9.50 -15.09
N GLN A 108 -2.50 8.35 -14.43
CA GLN A 108 -1.32 7.95 -13.65
C GLN A 108 -0.09 7.79 -14.55
N ALA A 109 -0.25 7.22 -15.73
CA ALA A 109 0.84 7.09 -16.71
C ALA A 109 1.41 8.46 -17.10
N LYS A 110 0.55 9.47 -17.28
CA LYS A 110 0.99 10.86 -17.51
C LYS A 110 1.77 11.43 -16.31
N LEU A 111 1.34 11.13 -15.07
CA LEU A 111 2.05 11.58 -13.86
C LEU A 111 3.48 11.06 -13.80
N VAL A 112 3.74 9.86 -14.29
CA VAL A 112 5.08 9.28 -14.35
C VAL A 112 5.81 9.57 -15.66
N ARG A 113 5.28 10.49 -16.46
CA ARG A 113 5.84 10.94 -17.76
C ARG A 113 5.99 9.82 -18.80
N LYS A 114 5.13 8.82 -18.72
CA LYS A 114 5.09 7.69 -19.68
C LYS A 114 3.64 7.43 -20.14
N PRO A 115 3.03 8.37 -20.88
CA PRO A 115 1.59 8.36 -21.16
C PRO A 115 1.09 7.14 -21.93
N LYS A 116 1.98 6.44 -22.64
CA LYS A 116 1.64 5.21 -23.36
C LYS A 116 1.74 3.94 -22.49
N ALA A 117 2.31 4.04 -21.28
CA ALA A 117 2.61 2.91 -20.42
C ALA A 117 1.47 2.57 -19.44
N PHE A 118 0.22 2.87 -19.76
CA PHE A 118 -0.91 2.68 -18.83
C PHE A 118 -1.14 1.21 -18.43
N ARG A 119 -0.83 0.23 -19.29
CA ARG A 119 -0.88 -1.20 -18.93
C ARG A 119 0.22 -1.59 -17.96
N ALA A 120 1.44 -1.11 -18.19
CA ALA A 120 2.57 -1.33 -17.29
C ALA A 120 2.33 -0.65 -15.94
N VAL A 121 1.70 0.51 -15.92
CA VAL A 121 1.25 1.20 -14.71
C VAL A 121 0.27 0.33 -13.92
N GLY A 122 -0.73 -0.24 -14.60
CA GLY A 122 -1.68 -1.18 -13.97
C GLY A 122 -0.99 -2.40 -13.37
N SER A 123 -0.04 -2.98 -14.08
CA SER A 123 0.77 -4.11 -13.60
C SER A 123 1.61 -3.71 -12.36
N ALA A 124 2.23 -2.54 -12.37
CA ALA A 124 3.00 -2.03 -11.24
C ALA A 124 2.10 -1.76 -10.02
N ASN A 125 0.91 -1.19 -10.21
CA ASN A 125 -0.08 -1.03 -9.14
C ASN A 125 -0.47 -2.36 -8.49
N GLY A 126 -0.62 -3.42 -9.29
CA GLY A 126 -0.90 -4.77 -8.79
C GLY A 126 0.23 -5.37 -7.94
N LYS A 127 1.43 -4.82 -8.02
CA LYS A 127 2.62 -5.22 -7.25
C LYS A 127 2.96 -4.24 -6.13
N ASN A 128 2.10 -3.25 -5.85
CA ASN A 128 2.28 -2.31 -4.77
C ASN A 128 2.48 -3.04 -3.43
N PRO A 129 3.64 -2.91 -2.78
CA PRO A 129 3.92 -3.66 -1.56
C PRO A 129 3.16 -3.14 -0.34
N VAL A 130 2.74 -1.89 -0.33
CA VAL A 130 2.09 -1.23 0.81
C VAL A 130 0.72 -0.67 0.41
N ALA A 131 -0.17 -1.55 -0.02
CA ALA A 131 -1.53 -1.19 -0.39
C ALA A 131 -2.20 -0.35 0.70
N ILE A 132 -3.13 0.52 0.34
CA ILE A 132 -3.82 1.49 1.19
C ILE A 132 -2.92 2.66 1.57
N VAL A 133 -1.73 2.43 2.09
CA VAL A 133 -0.75 3.48 2.43
C VAL A 133 -0.31 4.22 1.16
N LEU A 134 0.07 3.48 0.12
CA LEU A 134 0.17 4.00 -1.24
C LEU A 134 -1.13 3.62 -1.97
N PRO A 135 -2.00 4.58 -2.27
CA PRO A 135 -3.43 4.31 -2.53
C PRO A 135 -3.72 3.86 -3.96
N CYS A 136 -3.26 2.67 -4.36
CA CYS A 136 -3.56 2.14 -5.69
C CYS A 136 -5.05 1.84 -5.91
N HIS A 137 -5.86 1.74 -4.84
CA HIS A 137 -7.31 1.64 -4.95
C HIS A 137 -7.97 2.88 -5.54
N ARG A 138 -7.28 4.03 -5.57
CA ARG A 138 -7.77 5.28 -6.19
C ARG A 138 -7.53 5.35 -7.70
N VAL A 139 -6.94 4.31 -8.29
CA VAL A 139 -6.74 4.23 -9.74
C VAL A 139 -7.76 3.28 -10.34
N VAL A 140 -8.51 3.76 -11.31
CA VAL A 140 -9.63 3.08 -11.94
C VAL A 140 -9.48 3.08 -13.48
N ALA A 141 -10.25 2.25 -14.18
CA ALA A 141 -10.22 2.26 -15.64
C ALA A 141 -10.87 3.53 -16.20
N SER A 142 -10.44 3.94 -17.39
CA SER A 142 -10.94 5.15 -18.07
C SER A 142 -12.43 5.10 -18.40
N ASN A 143 -13.00 3.89 -18.55
CA ASN A 143 -14.43 3.68 -18.81
C ASN A 143 -15.29 3.72 -17.52
N GLY A 144 -14.73 4.06 -16.36
CA GLY A 144 -15.41 4.12 -15.08
C GLY A 144 -15.52 2.80 -14.33
N THR A 145 -15.07 1.68 -14.89
CA THR A 145 -14.97 0.41 -14.17
C THR A 145 -13.80 0.44 -13.18
N LEU A 146 -13.82 -0.43 -12.15
CA LEU A 146 -12.81 -0.40 -11.09
C LEU A 146 -11.41 -0.80 -11.55
N GLY A 147 -11.28 -1.60 -12.62
CA GLY A 147 -10.02 -2.26 -12.96
C GLY A 147 -9.68 -3.35 -11.95
N GLY A 148 -8.42 -3.80 -11.95
CA GLY A 148 -7.95 -4.82 -11.02
C GLY A 148 -7.60 -4.28 -9.64
N TYR A 149 -7.45 -5.18 -8.66
CA TYR A 149 -6.96 -4.86 -7.32
C TYR A 149 -6.39 -6.12 -6.63
N GLY A 150 -5.22 -5.99 -6.00
CA GLY A 150 -4.55 -7.12 -5.35
C GLY A 150 -5.33 -7.75 -4.22
N GLY A 151 -6.12 -6.99 -3.47
CA GLY A 151 -7.02 -7.47 -2.43
C GLY A 151 -8.38 -7.94 -2.93
N GLY A 152 -8.64 -7.85 -4.23
CA GLY A 152 -9.94 -8.14 -4.83
C GLY A 152 -10.85 -6.93 -4.96
N LEU A 153 -11.77 -6.98 -5.91
CA LEU A 153 -12.66 -5.84 -6.22
C LEU A 153 -13.61 -5.49 -5.07
N ALA A 154 -14.03 -6.47 -4.26
CA ALA A 154 -14.87 -6.21 -3.09
C ALA A 154 -14.17 -5.29 -2.09
N ILE A 155 -12.89 -5.52 -1.83
CA ILE A 155 -12.08 -4.66 -0.96
C ILE A 155 -11.88 -3.29 -1.58
N LYS A 156 -11.59 -3.21 -2.88
CA LYS A 156 -11.45 -1.93 -3.59
C LYS A 156 -12.72 -1.08 -3.48
N ARG A 157 -13.89 -1.68 -3.68
CA ARG A 157 -15.18 -1.00 -3.49
C ARG A 157 -15.35 -0.47 -2.08
N LYS A 158 -15.01 -1.28 -1.07
CA LYS A 158 -15.11 -0.87 0.34
C LYS A 158 -14.21 0.32 0.66
N LEU A 159 -12.98 0.32 0.16
CA LEU A 159 -12.03 1.43 0.37
C LEU A 159 -12.54 2.72 -0.31
N LEU A 160 -12.98 2.64 -1.55
CA LEU A 160 -13.54 3.76 -2.27
C LEU A 160 -14.82 4.29 -1.62
N ALA A 161 -15.71 3.40 -1.16
CA ALA A 161 -16.91 3.79 -0.44
C ALA A 161 -16.60 4.47 0.89
N LEU A 162 -15.63 3.97 1.66
CA LEU A 162 -15.15 4.60 2.88
C LEU A 162 -14.69 6.02 2.62
N GLU A 163 -13.84 6.21 1.63
CA GLU A 163 -13.28 7.52 1.30
C GLU A 163 -14.34 8.49 0.77
N ASN A 164 -15.31 7.99 0.02
CA ASN A 164 -16.40 8.81 -0.50
C ASN A 164 -17.36 9.25 0.61
N SER A 165 -17.64 8.39 1.60
CA SER A 165 -18.52 8.71 2.74
C SER A 165 -17.90 9.68 3.74
N LYS A 166 -16.56 9.76 3.83
CA LYS A 166 -15.81 10.64 4.74
C LYS A 166 -15.17 11.84 4.05
N LYS A 167 -15.62 12.13 2.86
CA LYS A 167 -15.22 13.26 2.03
C LYS A 167 -15.86 14.55 2.58
N GLY A 168 -15.11 15.34 3.23
CA GLY A 168 -15.64 16.55 3.82
C GLY A 168 -14.72 17.14 4.84
#